data_8e983c052e95e4ab9c2f4e805f1039ff
#
_entry.id   8e983c052e95e4ab9c2f4e805f1039ff
#
_cell.length_a   1.000
_cell.length_b   1.000
_cell.length_c   1.000
_cell.angle_alpha   90.00
_cell.angle_beta   90.00
_cell.angle_gamma   90.00
#
_symmetry.space_group_name_H-M   'P 1'
#
loop_
_entity.id
_entity.type
_entity.pdbx_description
1 polymer ?
#
loop_
_entity_poly.entity_id
_entity_poly.type
_entity_poly.pdbx_seq_one_letter_code
_entity_poly.pdbx_strand_id
1 'polypeptide(L)'
;MSIIQVQNMTFAYDGSYDAIFENVSFTLDTDWKTGFIGRNGRGKTTFLKLLMGWERPISGTIAASVHFDYFPFPVEDGGQPAMEAARSMIAPFTAWERRMDELLAEGSEQALAVYGELQQRYMEADGYIIDELITREAAKLNIPEEALQRPFGTLSPGERTRLTLAALFLKKNNFLLIDEPTNHLDMEGRRLAGQYLAGKKGFILVSHDRDFLDRVVDHVISVNRADIEVQQGNYSTWKLNRDRQDQFELARNESLKRDIARLTASAERAGQWSDRVEASKIGGHTYDRGYVGHKAAKMMQRSKSIERRQLEAAEEK
;
A
#
# COMPACT_ATOMS: atom_id res chain seq x y z
N MET A 1 -6.13 -6.93 -19.46
CA MET A 1 -5.69 -6.79 -18.07
C MET A 1 -4.34 -6.11 -18.09
N SER A 2 -4.25 -4.95 -17.52
CA SER A 2 -2.98 -4.23 -17.34
C SER A 2 -2.49 -4.49 -15.92
N ILE A 3 -1.17 -4.48 -15.72
CA ILE A 3 -0.57 -4.73 -14.42
C ILE A 3 0.37 -3.58 -14.03
N ILE A 4 0.46 -3.32 -12.74
CA ILE A 4 1.47 -2.48 -12.11
C ILE A 4 2.45 -3.45 -11.46
N GLN A 5 3.70 -3.42 -11.88
CA GLN A 5 4.74 -4.31 -11.39
C GLN A 5 5.82 -3.52 -10.66
N VAL A 6 6.05 -3.88 -9.41
CA VAL A 6 7.16 -3.36 -8.58
C VAL A 6 8.17 -4.48 -8.42
N GLN A 7 9.46 -4.21 -8.72
CA GLN A 7 10.52 -5.19 -8.67
C GLN A 7 11.72 -4.68 -7.89
N ASN A 8 12.09 -5.39 -6.82
CA ASN A 8 13.27 -5.16 -5.98
C ASN A 8 13.42 -3.69 -5.54
N MET A 9 12.29 -3.03 -5.29
CA MET A 9 12.24 -1.60 -4.97
C MET A 9 12.78 -1.34 -3.57
N THR A 10 13.78 -0.46 -3.48
CA THR A 10 14.32 0.06 -2.22
C THR A 10 14.23 1.57 -2.24
N PHE A 11 13.73 2.17 -1.16
CA PHE A 11 13.61 3.61 -1.02
C PHE A 11 13.90 4.08 0.40
N ALA A 12 14.68 5.15 0.51
CA ALA A 12 14.89 5.97 1.70
C ALA A 12 14.93 7.44 1.29
N TYR A 13 14.51 8.35 2.17
CA TYR A 13 14.69 9.78 1.95
C TYR A 13 16.16 10.18 2.15
N ASP A 14 16.60 11.20 1.43
CA ASP A 14 17.94 11.76 1.58
C ASP A 14 18.23 12.13 3.03
N GLY A 15 19.37 11.66 3.55
CA GLY A 15 19.77 11.88 4.94
C GLY A 15 19.12 10.95 5.98
N SER A 16 18.26 10.01 5.58
CA SER A 16 17.73 8.96 6.46
C SER A 16 18.61 7.72 6.41
N TYR A 17 18.96 7.16 7.58
CA TYR A 17 19.64 5.86 7.68
C TYR A 17 18.67 4.68 7.52
N ASP A 18 17.38 4.89 7.80
CA ASP A 18 16.38 3.84 7.74
C ASP A 18 15.67 3.83 6.38
N ALA A 19 15.68 2.71 5.70
CA ALA A 19 14.90 2.50 4.50
C ALA A 19 13.40 2.43 4.84
N ILE A 20 12.58 3.10 4.02
CA ILE A 20 11.12 3.00 4.11
C ILE A 20 10.65 1.71 3.45
N PHE A 21 11.29 1.34 2.33
CA PHE A 21 11.07 0.09 1.62
C PHE A 21 12.41 -0.57 1.33
N GLU A 22 12.50 -1.90 1.54
CA GLU A 22 13.71 -2.69 1.28
C GLU A 22 13.37 -3.88 0.38
N ASN A 23 13.93 -3.89 -0.84
CA ASN A 23 13.83 -5.00 -1.80
C ASN A 23 12.40 -5.50 -2.01
N VAL A 24 11.44 -4.59 -2.10
CA VAL A 24 10.01 -4.90 -2.20
C VAL A 24 9.66 -5.29 -3.62
N SER A 25 8.94 -6.41 -3.79
CA SER A 25 8.47 -6.89 -5.08
C SER A 25 7.04 -7.41 -4.98
N PHE A 26 6.16 -6.86 -5.82
CA PHE A 26 4.77 -7.32 -5.92
C PHE A 26 4.14 -6.85 -7.24
N THR A 27 2.96 -7.39 -7.54
CA THR A 27 2.19 -7.05 -8.73
C THR A 27 0.76 -6.72 -8.35
N LEU A 28 0.19 -5.69 -8.98
CA LEU A 28 -1.22 -5.30 -8.86
C LEU A 28 -1.89 -5.37 -10.22
N ASP A 29 -3.12 -5.87 -10.23
CA ASP A 29 -3.98 -5.76 -11.40
C ASP A 29 -4.67 -4.38 -11.38
N THR A 30 -4.70 -3.73 -12.54
CA THR A 30 -5.32 -2.39 -12.68
C THR A 30 -6.85 -2.41 -12.57
N ASP A 31 -7.50 -3.57 -12.52
CA ASP A 31 -8.94 -3.69 -12.27
C ASP A 31 -9.28 -3.79 -10.78
N TRP A 32 -8.29 -3.99 -9.91
CA TRP A 32 -8.53 -4.17 -8.48
C TRP A 32 -8.89 -2.86 -7.77
N LYS A 33 -9.74 -2.98 -6.77
CA LYS A 33 -10.04 -1.93 -5.79
C LYS A 33 -9.19 -2.19 -4.56
N THR A 34 -8.03 -1.56 -4.52
CA THR A 34 -6.99 -1.91 -3.56
C THR A 34 -6.98 -0.95 -2.38
N GLY A 35 -7.18 -1.45 -1.17
CA GLY A 35 -6.98 -0.69 0.06
C GLY A 35 -5.52 -0.70 0.49
N PHE A 36 -4.92 0.46 0.69
CA PHE A 36 -3.55 0.56 1.16
C PHE A 36 -3.52 0.89 2.66
N ILE A 37 -3.13 -0.07 3.48
CA ILE A 37 -3.18 0.00 4.93
C ILE A 37 -1.79 -0.12 5.56
N GLY A 38 -1.66 0.47 6.74
CA GLY A 38 -0.42 0.48 7.50
C GLY A 38 -0.46 1.55 8.58
N ARG A 39 0.44 1.46 9.56
CA ARG A 39 0.56 2.47 10.63
C ARG A 39 0.97 3.82 10.02
N ASN A 40 0.62 4.92 10.70
CA ASN A 40 1.05 6.26 10.30
C ASN A 40 2.59 6.35 10.29
N GLY A 41 3.12 7.07 9.29
CA GLY A 41 4.57 7.19 9.09
C GLY A 41 5.25 5.98 8.46
N ARG A 42 4.50 4.95 8.02
CA ARG A 42 5.04 3.73 7.38
C ARG A 42 5.15 3.81 5.86
N GLY A 43 5.15 5.00 5.29
CA GLY A 43 5.44 5.18 3.87
C GLY A 43 4.24 5.07 2.92
N LYS A 44 2.97 5.08 3.39
CA LYS A 44 1.80 5.03 2.49
C LYS A 44 1.83 6.12 1.43
N THR A 45 1.86 7.38 1.85
CA THR A 45 1.95 8.54 0.93
C THR A 45 3.25 8.52 0.13
N THR A 46 4.36 8.05 0.70
CA THR A 46 5.63 7.88 0.00
C THR A 46 5.50 6.89 -1.16
N PHE A 47 4.81 5.77 -0.94
CA PHE A 47 4.56 4.80 -2.00
C PHE A 47 3.71 5.39 -3.13
N LEU A 48 2.65 6.15 -2.80
CA LEU A 48 1.86 6.84 -3.81
C LEU A 48 2.71 7.84 -4.61
N LYS A 49 3.62 8.58 -3.96
CA LYS A 49 4.57 9.48 -4.63
C LYS A 49 5.55 8.74 -5.56
N LEU A 50 6.00 7.55 -5.17
CA LEU A 50 6.83 6.69 -6.02
C LEU A 50 6.07 6.22 -7.27
N LEU A 51 4.79 5.83 -7.13
CA LEU A 51 3.94 5.48 -8.28
C LEU A 51 3.73 6.67 -9.21
N MET A 52 3.55 7.88 -8.67
CA MET A 52 3.42 9.12 -9.44
C MET A 52 4.75 9.56 -10.11
N GLY A 53 5.87 8.93 -9.75
CA GLY A 53 7.19 9.36 -10.22
C GLY A 53 7.68 10.68 -9.60
N TRP A 54 7.02 11.18 -8.54
CA TRP A 54 7.46 12.38 -7.80
C TRP A 54 8.68 12.08 -6.93
N GLU A 55 8.87 10.83 -6.55
CA GLU A 55 10.06 10.30 -5.89
C GLU A 55 10.65 9.18 -6.74
N ARG A 56 11.95 8.94 -6.61
CA ARG A 56 12.65 7.87 -7.35
C ARG A 56 13.21 6.84 -6.38
N PRO A 57 13.00 5.55 -6.64
CA PRO A 57 13.61 4.51 -5.83
C PRO A 57 15.14 4.54 -5.96
N ILE A 58 15.84 4.17 -4.88
CA ILE A 58 17.31 4.00 -4.86
C ILE A 58 17.71 2.83 -5.77
N SER A 59 16.93 1.76 -5.74
CA SER A 59 17.10 0.60 -6.60
C SER A 59 15.76 -0.04 -6.93
N GLY A 60 15.75 -0.91 -7.94
CA GLY A 60 14.55 -1.56 -8.43
C GLY A 60 13.79 -0.73 -9.47
N THR A 61 12.62 -1.22 -9.88
CA THR A 61 11.80 -0.60 -10.93
C THR A 61 10.32 -0.67 -10.60
N ILE A 62 9.58 0.33 -11.08
CA ILE A 62 8.12 0.35 -11.11
C ILE A 62 7.71 0.45 -12.58
N ALA A 63 7.03 -0.57 -13.07
CA ALA A 63 6.52 -0.62 -14.45
C ALA A 63 4.98 -0.65 -14.42
N ALA A 64 4.36 0.24 -15.19
CA ALA A 64 2.91 0.30 -15.36
C ALA A 64 2.57 0.70 -16.79
N SER A 65 1.46 0.18 -17.32
CA SER A 65 0.91 0.53 -18.64
C SER A 65 -0.24 1.54 -18.53
N VAL A 66 -0.44 2.13 -17.35
CA VAL A 66 -1.49 3.11 -17.05
C VAL A 66 -0.86 4.40 -16.57
N HIS A 67 -1.58 5.53 -16.75
CA HIS A 67 -1.23 6.78 -16.12
C HIS A 67 -1.78 6.82 -14.70
N PHE A 68 -0.99 7.34 -13.77
CA PHE A 68 -1.43 7.56 -12.41
C PHE A 68 -1.95 8.97 -12.23
N ASP A 69 -3.10 9.11 -11.58
CA ASP A 69 -3.59 10.39 -11.07
C ASP A 69 -3.77 10.32 -9.56
N TYR A 70 -3.56 11.45 -8.91
CA TYR A 70 -3.58 11.55 -7.46
C TYR A 70 -4.76 12.38 -6.97
N PHE A 71 -5.45 11.86 -5.98
CA PHE A 71 -6.44 12.58 -5.20
C PHE A 71 -5.89 12.80 -3.77
N PRO A 72 -5.95 14.01 -3.21
CA PRO A 72 -6.67 15.21 -3.70
C PRO A 72 -5.98 15.91 -4.87
N PHE A 73 -6.79 16.38 -5.82
CA PHE A 73 -6.31 17.13 -6.98
C PHE A 73 -6.36 18.64 -6.67
N PRO A 74 -5.24 19.37 -6.81
CA PRO A 74 -5.21 20.81 -6.56
C PRO A 74 -5.95 21.57 -7.68
N VAL A 75 -6.88 22.43 -7.31
CA VAL A 75 -7.53 23.39 -8.23
C VAL A 75 -6.90 24.75 -7.98
N GLU A 76 -6.21 25.29 -8.98
CA GLU A 76 -5.47 26.55 -8.85
C GLU A 76 -6.42 27.76 -8.76
N ASP A 77 -7.47 27.80 -9.61
CA ASP A 77 -8.45 28.85 -9.60
C ASP A 77 -9.80 28.39 -9.01
N GLY A 78 -10.03 28.74 -7.76
CA GLY A 78 -11.32 28.49 -7.10
C GLY A 78 -12.46 29.41 -7.58
N GLY A 79 -12.18 30.46 -8.36
CA GLY A 79 -13.17 31.39 -8.90
C GLY A 79 -13.88 30.86 -10.14
N GLN A 80 -13.30 29.91 -10.85
CA GLN A 80 -13.91 29.31 -12.03
C GLN A 80 -15.16 28.47 -11.68
N PRO A 81 -16.14 28.33 -12.60
CA PRO A 81 -17.28 27.44 -12.41
C PRO A 81 -16.84 26.02 -12.06
N ALA A 82 -17.59 25.33 -11.20
CA ALA A 82 -17.26 23.97 -10.78
C ALA A 82 -17.24 22.98 -11.96
N MET A 83 -18.04 23.20 -12.98
CA MET A 83 -18.00 22.45 -14.25
C MET A 83 -16.64 22.60 -14.93
N GLU A 84 -16.13 23.83 -15.09
CA GLU A 84 -14.82 24.09 -15.71
C GLU A 84 -13.67 23.51 -14.87
N ALA A 85 -13.76 23.60 -13.55
CA ALA A 85 -12.81 22.95 -12.67
C ALA A 85 -12.82 21.43 -12.88
N ALA A 86 -13.97 20.79 -12.98
CA ALA A 86 -14.09 19.36 -13.27
C ALA A 86 -13.53 18.99 -14.66
N ARG A 87 -13.83 19.78 -15.69
CA ARG A 87 -13.29 19.62 -17.06
C ARG A 87 -11.75 19.64 -17.03
N SER A 88 -11.15 20.63 -16.36
CA SER A 88 -9.69 20.78 -16.26
C SER A 88 -8.97 19.64 -15.56
N MET A 89 -9.65 18.94 -14.64
CA MET A 89 -9.10 17.73 -13.98
C MET A 89 -9.01 16.54 -14.94
N ILE A 90 -9.89 16.49 -15.97
CA ILE A 90 -9.97 15.38 -16.92
C ILE A 90 -8.99 15.58 -18.07
N ALA A 91 -9.11 16.73 -18.77
CA ALA A 91 -8.22 17.12 -19.85
C ALA A 91 -8.30 18.65 -20.06
N PRO A 92 -7.34 19.26 -20.76
CA PRO A 92 -7.34 20.70 -21.00
C PRO A 92 -8.33 21.11 -22.12
N PHE A 93 -9.61 20.74 -21.97
CA PHE A 93 -10.64 20.93 -23.01
C PHE A 93 -10.73 22.37 -23.49
N THR A 94 -10.83 23.34 -22.56
CA THR A 94 -10.94 24.78 -22.89
C THR A 94 -9.72 25.28 -23.69
N ALA A 95 -8.51 24.78 -23.39
CA ALA A 95 -7.34 25.12 -24.17
C ALA A 95 -7.37 24.46 -25.57
N TRP A 96 -7.87 23.25 -25.67
CA TRP A 96 -8.02 22.57 -26.96
C TRP A 96 -9.07 23.24 -27.83
N GLU A 97 -10.22 23.60 -27.28
CA GLU A 97 -11.30 24.33 -27.96
C GLU A 97 -10.78 25.65 -28.54
N ARG A 98 -10.13 26.48 -27.72
CA ARG A 98 -9.53 27.72 -28.17
C ARG A 98 -8.51 27.49 -29.29
N ARG A 99 -7.65 26.47 -29.16
CA ARG A 99 -6.64 26.16 -30.16
C ARG A 99 -7.25 25.65 -31.46
N MET A 100 -8.33 24.90 -31.42
CA MET A 100 -9.07 24.47 -32.59
C MET A 100 -9.68 25.67 -33.34
N ASP A 101 -10.26 26.65 -32.61
CA ASP A 101 -10.81 27.88 -33.21
C ASP A 101 -9.69 28.70 -33.88
N GLU A 102 -8.54 28.87 -33.25
CA GLU A 102 -7.37 29.56 -33.83
C GLU A 102 -6.91 28.90 -35.13
N LEU A 103 -6.78 27.57 -35.14
CA LEU A 103 -6.33 26.80 -36.31
C LEU A 103 -7.32 26.87 -37.47
N LEU A 104 -8.62 26.88 -37.19
CA LEU A 104 -9.65 27.08 -38.19
C LEU A 104 -9.62 28.50 -38.79
N ALA A 105 -9.35 29.51 -37.95
CA ALA A 105 -9.21 30.90 -38.40
C ALA A 105 -7.95 31.11 -39.26
N GLU A 106 -6.87 30.40 -39.00
CA GLU A 106 -5.63 30.42 -39.80
C GLU A 106 -5.82 29.83 -41.19
N GLY A 107 -6.54 28.71 -41.30
CA GLY A 107 -6.99 28.08 -42.54
C GLY A 107 -5.88 27.52 -43.45
N SER A 108 -4.60 27.50 -43.00
CA SER A 108 -3.49 26.91 -43.76
C SER A 108 -3.61 25.40 -43.78
N GLU A 109 -3.04 24.72 -44.79
CA GLU A 109 -3.02 23.26 -44.89
C GLU A 109 -2.35 22.61 -43.65
N GLN A 110 -1.32 23.23 -43.14
CA GLN A 110 -0.63 22.79 -41.91
C GLN A 110 -1.52 22.96 -40.67
N ALA A 111 -2.21 24.10 -40.55
CA ALA A 111 -3.14 24.32 -39.45
C ALA A 111 -4.29 23.33 -39.46
N LEU A 112 -4.83 22.99 -40.63
CA LEU A 112 -5.89 21.98 -40.75
C LEU A 112 -5.40 20.56 -40.38
N ALA A 113 -4.16 20.20 -40.67
CA ALA A 113 -3.58 18.94 -40.24
C ALA A 113 -3.48 18.88 -38.70
N VAL A 114 -2.96 19.91 -38.04
CA VAL A 114 -2.88 20.03 -36.57
C VAL A 114 -4.28 20.04 -35.93
N TYR A 115 -5.23 20.72 -36.56
CA TYR A 115 -6.64 20.70 -36.13
C TYR A 115 -7.19 19.26 -36.09
N GLY A 116 -6.95 18.46 -37.16
CA GLY A 116 -7.40 17.08 -37.22
C GLY A 116 -6.83 16.21 -36.07
N GLU A 117 -5.54 16.36 -35.77
CA GLU A 117 -4.92 15.64 -34.63
C GLU A 117 -5.52 16.07 -33.30
N LEU A 118 -5.75 17.38 -33.09
CA LEU A 118 -6.30 17.91 -31.86
C LEU A 118 -7.75 17.49 -31.69
N GLN A 119 -8.54 17.51 -32.76
CA GLN A 119 -9.92 17.07 -32.78
C GLN A 119 -10.01 15.58 -32.43
N GLN A 120 -9.11 14.76 -32.93
CA GLN A 120 -9.05 13.34 -32.56
C GLN A 120 -8.82 13.16 -31.06
N ARG A 121 -7.84 13.87 -30.46
CA ARG A 121 -7.58 13.84 -29.02
C ARG A 121 -8.79 14.29 -28.21
N TYR A 122 -9.47 15.34 -28.67
CA TYR A 122 -10.68 15.86 -28.05
C TYR A 122 -11.80 14.82 -28.06
N MET A 123 -12.00 14.11 -29.18
CA MET A 123 -12.95 13.01 -29.30
C MET A 123 -12.59 11.82 -28.42
N GLU A 124 -11.32 11.42 -28.41
CA GLU A 124 -10.81 10.32 -27.56
C GLU A 124 -11.04 10.58 -26.06
N ALA A 125 -11.00 11.86 -25.65
CA ALA A 125 -11.29 12.29 -24.29
C ALA A 125 -12.79 12.54 -24.01
N ASP A 126 -13.71 12.19 -24.93
CA ASP A 126 -15.15 12.44 -24.86
C ASP A 126 -15.53 13.94 -24.79
N GLY A 127 -14.70 14.84 -25.34
CA GLY A 127 -14.85 16.29 -25.20
C GLY A 127 -16.22 16.83 -25.58
N TYR A 128 -16.87 16.28 -26.61
CA TYR A 128 -18.19 16.73 -27.06
C TYR A 128 -19.34 16.40 -26.08
N ILE A 129 -19.15 15.45 -25.19
CA ILE A 129 -20.18 15.01 -24.23
C ILE A 129 -19.70 15.10 -22.78
N ILE A 130 -18.55 15.74 -22.55
CA ILE A 130 -17.91 15.72 -21.21
C ILE A 130 -18.77 16.37 -20.14
N ASP A 131 -19.48 17.45 -20.46
CA ASP A 131 -20.33 18.16 -19.51
C ASP A 131 -21.52 17.29 -19.08
N GLU A 132 -22.11 16.53 -20.01
CA GLU A 132 -23.14 15.55 -19.70
C GLU A 132 -22.60 14.40 -18.81
N LEU A 133 -21.39 13.93 -19.12
CA LEU A 133 -20.74 12.90 -18.32
C LEU A 133 -20.44 13.38 -16.90
N ILE A 134 -19.92 14.60 -16.73
CA ILE A 134 -19.66 15.22 -15.43
C ILE A 134 -20.96 15.36 -14.64
N THR A 135 -21.99 15.92 -15.26
CA THR A 135 -23.31 16.10 -14.63
C THR A 135 -23.88 14.76 -14.15
N ARG A 136 -23.81 13.73 -14.98
CA ARG A 136 -24.26 12.37 -14.65
C ARG A 136 -23.49 11.74 -13.50
N GLU A 137 -22.15 11.86 -13.47
CA GLU A 137 -21.34 11.31 -12.39
C GLU A 137 -21.49 12.13 -11.09
N ALA A 138 -21.61 13.46 -11.19
CA ALA A 138 -21.90 14.34 -10.07
C ALA A 138 -23.24 14.01 -9.40
N ALA A 139 -24.29 13.75 -10.20
CA ALA A 139 -25.61 13.34 -9.69
C ALA A 139 -25.56 12.03 -8.88
N LYS A 140 -24.72 11.05 -9.26
CA LYS A 140 -24.52 9.82 -8.48
C LYS A 140 -23.92 10.09 -7.08
N LEU A 141 -23.24 11.22 -6.94
CA LEU A 141 -22.64 11.67 -5.68
C LEU A 141 -23.48 12.75 -4.99
N ASN A 142 -24.76 12.89 -5.37
CA ASN A 142 -25.70 13.85 -4.83
C ASN A 142 -25.18 15.30 -4.90
N ILE A 143 -24.62 15.68 -6.04
CA ILE A 143 -24.25 17.06 -6.39
C ILE A 143 -25.27 17.55 -7.41
N PRO A 144 -26.09 18.56 -7.06
CA PRO A 144 -27.10 19.10 -7.98
C PRO A 144 -26.45 19.87 -9.13
N GLU A 145 -27.12 19.91 -10.28
CA GLU A 145 -26.61 20.56 -11.49
C GLU A 145 -26.32 22.05 -11.28
N GLU A 146 -27.16 22.74 -10.48
CA GLU A 146 -26.96 24.16 -10.15
C GLU A 146 -25.62 24.40 -9.41
N ALA A 147 -25.11 23.41 -8.65
CA ALA A 147 -23.83 23.50 -7.97
C ALA A 147 -22.66 23.54 -8.97
N LEU A 148 -22.80 22.90 -10.14
CA LEU A 148 -21.76 22.88 -11.17
C LEU A 148 -21.58 24.27 -11.83
N GLN A 149 -22.57 25.13 -11.78
CA GLN A 149 -22.50 26.50 -12.31
C GLN A 149 -21.91 27.51 -11.31
N ARG A 150 -21.78 27.11 -10.03
CA ARG A 150 -21.22 27.96 -8.98
C ARG A 150 -19.68 27.94 -9.03
N PRO A 151 -19.03 29.02 -8.55
CA PRO A 151 -17.57 29.01 -8.39
C PRO A 151 -17.13 27.83 -7.53
N PHE A 152 -16.12 27.07 -7.97
CA PHE A 152 -15.65 25.84 -7.28
C PHE A 152 -15.28 26.08 -5.81
N GLY A 153 -14.68 27.24 -5.52
CA GLY A 153 -14.32 27.62 -4.15
C GLY A 153 -15.50 27.85 -3.21
N THR A 154 -16.72 28.06 -3.75
CA THR A 154 -17.95 28.24 -2.95
C THR A 154 -18.65 26.94 -2.60
N LEU A 155 -18.23 25.83 -3.21
CA LEU A 155 -18.71 24.50 -2.84
C LEU A 155 -18.22 24.14 -1.44
N SER A 156 -19.02 23.39 -0.69
CA SER A 156 -18.56 22.81 0.59
C SER A 156 -17.37 21.89 0.36
N PRO A 157 -16.51 21.69 1.37
CA PRO A 157 -15.39 20.75 1.25
C PRO A 157 -15.81 19.34 0.81
N GLY A 158 -16.97 18.86 1.29
CA GLY A 158 -17.54 17.58 0.90
C GLY A 158 -18.02 17.54 -0.54
N GLU A 159 -18.66 18.60 -1.05
CA GLU A 159 -19.04 18.72 -2.48
C GLU A 159 -17.80 18.73 -3.38
N ARG A 160 -16.78 19.52 -3.01
CA ARG A 160 -15.50 19.57 -3.75
C ARG A 160 -14.86 18.18 -3.84
N THR A 161 -14.74 17.47 -2.71
CA THR A 161 -14.21 16.11 -2.65
C THR A 161 -14.98 15.17 -3.59
N ARG A 162 -16.29 15.18 -3.53
CA ARG A 162 -17.15 14.32 -4.35
C ARG A 162 -17.07 14.67 -5.84
N LEU A 163 -17.05 15.95 -6.19
CA LEU A 163 -16.92 16.40 -7.59
C LEU A 163 -15.53 16.03 -8.16
N THR A 164 -14.47 16.22 -7.38
CA THR A 164 -13.11 15.81 -7.78
C THR A 164 -13.03 14.31 -8.04
N LEU A 165 -13.62 13.48 -7.18
CA LEU A 165 -13.69 12.03 -7.42
C LEU A 165 -14.46 11.72 -8.70
N ALA A 166 -15.62 12.36 -8.94
CA ALA A 166 -16.40 12.17 -10.15
C ALA A 166 -15.59 12.49 -11.41
N ALA A 167 -14.91 13.63 -11.43
CA ALA A 167 -14.08 14.09 -12.55
C ALA A 167 -12.93 13.13 -12.83
N LEU A 168 -12.15 12.77 -11.82
CA LEU A 168 -10.98 11.91 -11.98
C LEU A 168 -11.33 10.49 -12.49
N PHE A 169 -12.51 9.97 -12.14
CA PHE A 169 -12.98 8.68 -12.68
C PHE A 169 -13.53 8.75 -14.10
N LEU A 170 -13.69 9.92 -14.68
CA LEU A 170 -14.02 10.10 -16.10
C LEU A 170 -12.78 10.10 -17.00
N LYS A 171 -11.60 10.29 -16.42
CA LYS A 171 -10.34 10.30 -17.17
C LYS A 171 -10.02 8.90 -17.68
N LYS A 172 -9.74 8.79 -18.98
CA LYS A 172 -9.46 7.50 -19.64
C LYS A 172 -8.01 7.05 -19.44
N ASN A 173 -7.79 5.73 -19.46
CA ASN A 173 -6.47 5.10 -19.28
C ASN A 173 -5.76 5.52 -17.99
N ASN A 174 -6.54 5.75 -16.94
CA ASN A 174 -6.11 6.27 -15.68
C ASN A 174 -6.24 5.22 -14.56
N PHE A 175 -5.29 5.25 -13.63
CA PHE A 175 -5.33 4.50 -12.39
C PHE A 175 -5.25 5.48 -11.22
N LEU A 176 -6.30 5.56 -10.42
CA LEU A 176 -6.46 6.62 -9.43
C LEU A 176 -5.83 6.24 -8.09
N LEU A 177 -4.98 7.11 -7.57
CA LEU A 177 -4.38 7.02 -6.24
C LEU A 177 -5.14 7.96 -5.31
N ILE A 178 -5.97 7.40 -4.42
CA ILE A 178 -6.90 8.14 -3.57
C ILE A 178 -6.34 8.18 -2.15
N ASP A 179 -5.92 9.36 -1.68
CA ASP A 179 -5.37 9.53 -0.34
C ASP A 179 -6.37 10.27 0.56
N GLU A 180 -6.90 9.58 1.56
CA GLU A 180 -7.79 10.08 2.61
C GLU A 180 -9.03 10.87 2.11
N PRO A 181 -9.87 10.33 1.21
CA PRO A 181 -11.03 11.05 0.67
C PRO A 181 -12.11 11.32 1.72
N THR A 182 -12.06 10.63 2.86
CA THR A 182 -13.06 10.71 3.92
C THR A 182 -12.88 11.90 4.86
N ASN A 183 -11.74 12.60 4.81
CA ASN A 183 -11.40 13.67 5.77
C ASN A 183 -12.36 14.85 5.77
N HIS A 184 -13.00 15.15 4.63
CA HIS A 184 -13.92 16.29 4.46
C HIS A 184 -15.38 15.86 4.22
N LEU A 185 -15.66 14.58 4.40
CA LEU A 185 -17.00 14.04 4.18
C LEU A 185 -17.72 13.84 5.53
N ASP A 186 -18.97 14.29 5.57
CA ASP A 186 -19.90 13.90 6.63
C ASP A 186 -20.35 12.43 6.46
N MET A 187 -21.16 11.91 7.35
CA MET A 187 -21.60 10.51 7.32
C MET A 187 -22.31 10.15 6.02
N GLU A 188 -23.16 11.05 5.51
CA GLU A 188 -23.88 10.81 4.25
C GLU A 188 -22.94 10.90 3.04
N GLY A 189 -22.03 11.87 3.02
CA GLY A 189 -20.99 11.98 1.99
C GLY A 189 -20.08 10.76 1.93
N ARG A 190 -19.70 10.20 3.09
CA ARG A 190 -18.93 8.93 3.16
C ARG A 190 -19.72 7.76 2.60
N ARG A 191 -21.00 7.66 2.93
CA ARG A 191 -21.90 6.62 2.41
C ARG A 191 -21.99 6.68 0.88
N LEU A 192 -22.23 7.87 0.34
CA LEU A 192 -22.35 8.11 -1.11
C LEU A 192 -21.02 7.83 -1.83
N ALA A 193 -19.90 8.36 -1.32
CA ALA A 193 -18.58 8.11 -1.89
C ALA A 193 -18.22 6.63 -1.84
N GLY A 194 -18.54 5.94 -0.75
CA GLY A 194 -18.32 4.49 -0.62
C GLY A 194 -19.12 3.68 -1.64
N GLN A 195 -20.39 3.98 -1.83
CA GLN A 195 -21.24 3.34 -2.85
C GLN A 195 -20.72 3.60 -4.26
N TYR A 196 -20.31 4.84 -4.53
CA TYR A 196 -19.75 5.25 -5.81
C TYR A 196 -18.45 4.49 -6.12
N LEU A 197 -17.49 4.47 -5.18
CA LEU A 197 -16.22 3.79 -5.34
C LEU A 197 -16.38 2.27 -5.45
N ALA A 198 -17.32 1.67 -4.71
CA ALA A 198 -17.61 0.23 -4.82
C ALA A 198 -18.04 -0.18 -6.24
N GLY A 199 -18.65 0.72 -7.01
CA GLY A 199 -19.03 0.53 -8.41
C GLY A 199 -17.92 0.82 -9.42
N LYS A 200 -16.77 1.33 -8.98
CA LYS A 200 -15.61 1.65 -9.84
C LYS A 200 -14.56 0.53 -9.80
N LYS A 201 -13.56 0.63 -10.66
CA LYS A 201 -12.41 -0.26 -10.74
C LYS A 201 -11.13 0.55 -10.89
N GLY A 202 -9.99 -0.07 -10.62
CA GLY A 202 -8.71 0.50 -10.96
C GLY A 202 -8.28 1.67 -10.08
N PHE A 203 -8.11 1.42 -8.77
CA PHE A 203 -7.59 2.43 -7.86
C PHE A 203 -6.90 1.84 -6.63
N ILE A 204 -6.03 2.64 -6.03
CA ILE A 204 -5.52 2.43 -4.67
C ILE A 204 -6.19 3.46 -3.75
N LEU A 205 -6.75 2.99 -2.64
CA LEU A 205 -7.41 3.79 -1.62
C LEU A 205 -6.65 3.74 -0.30
N VAL A 206 -6.15 4.88 0.14
CA VAL A 206 -5.64 5.08 1.50
C VAL A 206 -6.75 5.70 2.33
N SER A 207 -7.12 5.07 3.42
CA SER A 207 -8.07 5.65 4.39
C SER A 207 -7.83 5.10 5.79
N HIS A 208 -8.12 5.94 6.80
CA HIS A 208 -8.19 5.55 8.20
C HIS A 208 -9.57 5.05 8.62
N ASP A 209 -10.58 5.25 7.78
CA ASP A 209 -11.95 4.78 7.98
C ASP A 209 -12.06 3.30 7.55
N ARG A 210 -12.07 2.43 8.56
CA ARG A 210 -12.09 0.97 8.36
C ARG A 210 -13.40 0.49 7.73
N ASP A 211 -14.52 1.08 8.13
CA ASP A 211 -15.84 0.73 7.60
C ASP A 211 -15.95 1.16 6.13
N PHE A 212 -15.32 2.28 5.78
CA PHE A 212 -15.24 2.75 4.41
C PHE A 212 -14.40 1.80 3.54
N LEU A 213 -13.19 1.43 4.00
CA LEU A 213 -12.34 0.45 3.31
C LEU A 213 -13.08 -0.88 3.12
N ASP A 214 -13.75 -1.37 4.15
CA ASP A 214 -14.41 -2.68 4.13
C ASP A 214 -15.53 -2.79 3.09
N ARG A 215 -16.21 -1.67 2.81
CA ARG A 215 -17.27 -1.59 1.80
C ARG A 215 -16.77 -1.44 0.38
N VAL A 216 -15.56 -0.89 0.21
CA VAL A 216 -15.08 -0.41 -1.09
C VAL A 216 -14.08 -1.37 -1.72
N VAL A 217 -13.14 -1.92 -0.92
CA VAL A 217 -11.98 -2.63 -1.45
C VAL A 217 -12.19 -4.13 -1.56
N ASP A 218 -11.55 -4.75 -2.55
CA ASP A 218 -11.52 -6.20 -2.75
C ASP A 218 -10.10 -6.81 -2.64
N HIS A 219 -9.08 -5.96 -2.56
CA HIS A 219 -7.69 -6.31 -2.28
C HIS A 219 -7.09 -5.35 -1.27
N VAL A 220 -6.12 -5.82 -0.52
CA VAL A 220 -5.44 -5.04 0.50
C VAL A 220 -3.93 -5.12 0.29
N ILE A 221 -3.29 -3.96 0.24
CA ILE A 221 -1.84 -3.81 0.39
C ILE A 221 -1.56 -3.42 1.84
N SER A 222 -0.72 -4.18 2.52
CA SER A 222 -0.27 -3.85 3.88
C SER A 222 1.22 -3.59 3.92
N VAL A 223 1.62 -2.49 4.59
CA VAL A 223 3.02 -2.16 4.83
C VAL A 223 3.42 -2.66 6.21
N ASN A 224 4.35 -3.63 6.24
CA ASN A 224 4.96 -4.19 7.43
C ASN A 224 6.42 -3.77 7.48
N ARG A 225 6.83 -2.97 8.46
CA ARG A 225 8.20 -2.42 8.60
C ARG A 225 8.77 -1.92 7.26
N ALA A 226 9.50 -2.75 6.52
CA ALA A 226 10.09 -2.40 5.21
C ALA A 226 9.55 -3.25 4.05
N ASP A 227 8.57 -4.11 4.30
CA ASP A 227 7.99 -5.03 3.33
C ASP A 227 6.52 -4.69 3.03
N ILE A 228 6.07 -5.07 1.83
CA ILE A 228 4.70 -4.89 1.36
C ILE A 228 4.09 -6.24 1.01
N GLU A 229 2.92 -6.52 1.57
CA GLU A 229 2.15 -7.73 1.33
C GLU A 229 0.82 -7.39 0.65
N VAL A 230 0.47 -8.15 -0.38
CA VAL A 230 -0.80 -8.01 -1.12
C VAL A 230 -1.69 -9.21 -0.81
N GLN A 231 -2.91 -8.97 -0.33
CA GLN A 231 -3.89 -10.00 -0.02
C GLN A 231 -5.22 -9.73 -0.71
N GLN A 232 -5.88 -10.79 -1.19
CA GLN A 232 -7.25 -10.72 -1.66
C GLN A 232 -8.21 -10.66 -0.47
N GLY A 233 -9.22 -9.82 -0.57
CA GLY A 233 -10.25 -9.60 0.44
C GLY A 233 -10.34 -8.14 0.87
N ASN A 234 -11.31 -7.85 1.73
CA ASN A 234 -11.52 -6.53 2.31
C ASN A 234 -10.70 -6.33 3.60
N TYR A 235 -10.84 -5.17 4.24
CA TYR A 235 -10.12 -4.84 5.48
C TYR A 235 -10.40 -5.86 6.60
N SER A 236 -11.65 -6.27 6.80
CA SER A 236 -12.02 -7.24 7.84
C SER A 236 -11.38 -8.60 7.61
N THR A 237 -11.34 -9.08 6.36
CA THR A 237 -10.68 -10.34 5.99
C THR A 237 -9.17 -10.26 6.28
N TRP A 238 -8.52 -9.18 5.84
CA TRP A 238 -7.10 -8.95 6.13
C TRP A 238 -6.83 -8.92 7.63
N LYS A 239 -7.65 -8.18 8.39
CA LYS A 239 -7.48 -8.05 9.84
C LYS A 239 -7.60 -9.40 10.55
N LEU A 240 -8.57 -10.21 10.15
CA LEU A 240 -8.75 -11.56 10.70
C LEU A 240 -7.54 -12.47 10.42
N ASN A 241 -7.01 -12.42 9.19
CA ASN A 241 -5.84 -13.19 8.81
C ASN A 241 -4.60 -12.74 9.60
N ARG A 242 -4.41 -11.42 9.75
CA ARG A 242 -3.32 -10.84 10.52
C ARG A 242 -3.38 -11.23 12.00
N ASP A 243 -4.55 -11.14 12.61
CA ASP A 243 -4.74 -11.52 14.01
C ASP A 243 -4.46 -13.01 14.24
N ARG A 244 -4.84 -13.88 13.31
CA ARG A 244 -4.51 -15.31 13.35
C ARG A 244 -2.99 -15.55 13.23
N GLN A 245 -2.32 -14.85 12.34
CA GLN A 245 -0.87 -14.95 12.16
C GLN A 245 -0.14 -14.48 13.41
N ASP A 246 -0.52 -13.32 13.97
CA ASP A 246 0.07 -12.77 15.19
C ASP A 246 -0.11 -13.74 16.37
N GLN A 247 -1.30 -14.37 16.51
CA GLN A 247 -1.56 -15.39 17.54
C GLN A 247 -0.68 -16.64 17.34
N PHE A 248 -0.54 -17.10 16.11
CA PHE A 248 0.31 -18.26 15.80
C PHE A 248 1.79 -17.97 16.11
N GLU A 249 2.30 -16.80 15.73
CA GLU A 249 3.68 -16.38 16.03
C GLU A 249 3.91 -16.27 17.54
N LEU A 250 2.97 -15.69 18.29
CA LEU A 250 3.05 -15.61 19.75
C LEU A 250 3.10 -17.02 20.39
N ALA A 251 2.21 -17.92 19.98
CA ALA A 251 2.19 -19.29 20.49
C ALA A 251 3.48 -20.05 20.15
N ARG A 252 4.02 -19.87 18.94
CA ARG A 252 5.30 -20.44 18.51
C ARG A 252 6.45 -19.91 19.35
N ASN A 253 6.51 -18.59 19.58
CA ASN A 253 7.53 -17.96 20.41
C ASN A 253 7.47 -18.43 21.86
N GLU A 254 6.29 -18.60 22.44
CA GLU A 254 6.13 -19.17 23.78
C GLU A 254 6.58 -20.64 23.86
N SER A 255 6.27 -21.43 22.83
CA SER A 255 6.75 -22.83 22.75
C SER A 255 8.27 -22.88 22.68
N LEU A 256 8.89 -22.07 21.80
CA LEU A 256 10.35 -21.96 21.69
C LEU A 256 11.01 -21.53 23.00
N LYS A 257 10.43 -20.55 23.72
CA LYS A 257 10.94 -20.11 25.03
C LYS A 257 10.90 -21.26 26.06
N ARG A 258 9.81 -22.05 26.08
CA ARG A 258 9.69 -23.23 26.98
C ARG A 258 10.71 -24.30 26.63
N ASP A 259 10.93 -24.57 25.33
CA ASP A 259 11.92 -25.55 24.88
C ASP A 259 13.35 -25.11 25.23
N ILE A 260 13.69 -23.84 25.03
CA ILE A 260 14.98 -23.27 25.44
C ILE A 260 15.16 -23.44 26.94
N ALA A 261 14.19 -23.03 27.76
CA ALA A 261 14.26 -23.17 29.21
C ALA A 261 14.46 -24.66 29.66
N ARG A 262 13.76 -25.60 29.01
CA ARG A 262 13.87 -27.03 29.27
C ARG A 262 15.28 -27.56 28.93
N LEU A 263 15.82 -27.14 27.77
CA LEU A 263 17.18 -27.53 27.33
C LEU A 263 18.24 -26.94 28.25
N THR A 264 18.11 -25.66 28.64
CA THR A 264 19.03 -24.99 29.56
C THR A 264 19.04 -25.70 30.91
N ALA A 265 17.91 -25.98 31.53
CA ALA A 265 17.79 -26.72 32.77
C ALA A 265 18.35 -28.18 32.68
N SER A 266 18.25 -28.78 31.48
CA SER A 266 18.83 -30.12 31.23
C SER A 266 20.37 -30.06 31.11
N ALA A 267 20.90 -29.02 30.46
CA ALA A 267 22.34 -28.80 30.34
C ALA A 267 22.98 -28.49 31.70
N GLU A 268 22.35 -27.61 32.52
CA GLU A 268 22.81 -27.32 33.87
C GLU A 268 22.82 -28.56 34.77
N ARG A 269 21.79 -29.40 34.74
CA ARG A 269 21.74 -30.66 35.47
C ARG A 269 22.83 -31.62 35.02
N ALA A 270 23.10 -31.72 33.72
CA ALA A 270 24.16 -32.56 33.18
C ALA A 270 25.55 -32.04 33.58
N GLY A 271 25.79 -30.73 33.62
CA GLY A 271 27.01 -30.10 34.11
C GLY A 271 27.25 -30.37 35.59
N GLN A 272 26.24 -30.06 36.44
CA GLN A 272 26.35 -30.32 37.89
C GLN A 272 26.59 -31.81 38.22
N TRP A 273 26.00 -32.72 37.45
CA TRP A 273 26.24 -34.13 37.61
C TRP A 273 27.69 -34.52 37.22
N SER A 274 28.22 -33.96 36.12
CA SER A 274 29.59 -34.12 35.68
C SER A 274 30.59 -33.66 36.76
N ASP A 275 30.34 -32.46 37.32
CA ASP A 275 31.19 -31.88 38.39
C ASP A 275 31.18 -32.73 39.68
N ARG A 276 30.01 -33.26 40.09
CA ARG A 276 29.89 -34.17 41.25
C ARG A 276 30.62 -35.49 41.01
N VAL A 277 30.55 -36.03 39.78
CA VAL A 277 31.28 -37.25 39.43
C VAL A 277 32.77 -37.01 39.42
N GLU A 278 33.24 -35.84 38.99
CA GLU A 278 34.63 -35.45 38.97
C GLU A 278 35.19 -35.20 40.40
N ALA A 279 34.42 -34.52 41.24
CA ALA A 279 34.74 -34.33 42.67
C ALA A 279 34.83 -35.66 43.43
N SER A 280 34.00 -36.63 43.08
CA SER A 280 34.06 -37.98 43.71
C SER A 280 35.32 -38.79 43.37
N LYS A 281 36.08 -38.38 42.34
CA LYS A 281 37.37 -38.99 41.97
C LYS A 281 38.52 -38.64 42.97
N ILE A 282 38.36 -37.57 43.74
CA ILE A 282 39.41 -36.98 44.58
C ILE A 282 39.46 -37.60 45.97
N GLY A 283 38.46 -38.41 46.38
CA GLY A 283 38.30 -38.85 47.79
C GLY A 283 38.20 -40.33 48.06
N GLY A 284 38.44 -41.26 47.13
CA GLY A 284 38.20 -42.69 47.41
C GLY A 284 39.13 -43.65 46.69
N HIS A 285 39.59 -44.67 47.43
CA HIS A 285 40.19 -45.91 46.89
C HIS A 285 39.12 -46.64 46.06
N THR A 286 39.08 -46.41 44.76
CA THR A 286 38.19 -47.14 43.89
C THR A 286 38.89 -47.85 42.75
N TYR A 287 38.56 -49.10 42.59
CA TYR A 287 39.11 -50.07 41.62
C TYR A 287 38.74 -49.74 40.14
N ASP A 288 38.04 -48.71 39.86
CA ASP A 288 37.54 -48.42 38.46
C ASP A 288 37.56 -46.93 38.06
N ARG A 289 38.73 -46.30 38.08
CA ARG A 289 38.95 -44.93 37.60
C ARG A 289 38.63 -44.77 36.12
N GLY A 290 38.75 -45.84 35.31
CA GLY A 290 38.48 -45.82 33.86
C GLY A 290 37.01 -45.74 33.56
N TYR A 291 36.16 -46.46 34.25
CA TYR A 291 34.73 -46.47 34.07
C TYR A 291 34.05 -45.13 34.45
N VAL A 292 34.47 -44.52 35.56
CA VAL A 292 33.99 -43.24 36.04
C VAL A 292 34.41 -42.10 35.08
N GLY A 293 35.67 -42.15 34.54
CA GLY A 293 36.15 -41.23 33.54
C GLY A 293 35.38 -41.31 32.21
N HIS A 294 35.08 -42.51 31.74
CA HIS A 294 34.30 -42.72 30.51
C HIS A 294 32.87 -42.23 30.66
N LYS A 295 32.26 -42.44 31.82
CA LYS A 295 30.90 -41.99 32.12
C LYS A 295 30.79 -40.46 32.21
N ALA A 296 31.77 -39.78 32.79
CA ALA A 296 31.90 -38.33 32.84
C ALA A 296 32.11 -37.72 31.43
N ALA A 297 33.01 -38.30 30.63
CA ALA A 297 33.26 -37.87 29.25
C ALA A 297 32.01 -38.01 28.37
N LYS A 298 31.24 -39.11 28.52
CA LYS A 298 29.96 -39.30 27.78
C LYS A 298 28.88 -38.30 28.17
N MET A 299 28.85 -37.89 29.46
CA MET A 299 27.92 -36.84 29.92
C MET A 299 28.35 -35.44 29.45
N MET A 300 29.62 -35.12 29.41
CA MET A 300 30.14 -33.88 28.87
C MET A 300 29.89 -33.75 27.36
N GLN A 301 29.99 -34.86 26.61
CA GLN A 301 29.55 -34.90 25.21
C GLN A 301 28.07 -34.63 25.04
N ARG A 302 27.21 -35.16 25.93
CA ARG A 302 25.78 -34.88 25.93
C ARG A 302 25.50 -33.41 26.25
N SER A 303 26.18 -32.81 27.25
CA SER A 303 26.06 -31.39 27.57
C SER A 303 26.41 -30.52 26.36
N LYS A 304 27.55 -30.74 25.71
CA LYS A 304 27.99 -30.02 24.51
C LYS A 304 27.03 -30.19 23.33
N SER A 305 26.41 -31.37 23.17
CA SER A 305 25.40 -31.55 22.10
C SER A 305 24.10 -30.82 22.39
N ILE A 306 23.75 -30.63 23.66
CA ILE A 306 22.59 -29.83 24.08
C ILE A 306 22.86 -28.34 23.86
N GLU A 307 24.07 -27.85 24.26
CA GLU A 307 24.50 -26.47 24.01
C GLU A 307 24.52 -26.12 22.52
N ARG A 308 25.02 -27.04 21.66
CA ARG A 308 25.00 -26.83 20.22
C ARG A 308 23.57 -26.71 19.68
N ARG A 309 22.64 -27.56 20.13
CA ARG A 309 21.21 -27.44 19.76
C ARG A 309 20.55 -26.15 20.27
N GLN A 310 21.05 -25.62 21.41
CA GLN A 310 20.59 -24.31 21.91
C GLN A 310 21.06 -23.17 21.01
N LEU A 311 22.32 -23.21 20.55
CA LEU A 311 22.87 -22.23 19.60
C LEU A 311 22.12 -22.29 18.26
N GLU A 312 21.93 -23.49 17.71
CA GLU A 312 21.16 -23.69 16.48
C GLU A 312 19.71 -23.17 16.61
N ALA A 313 19.05 -23.44 17.73
CA ALA A 313 17.68 -22.92 17.99
C ALA A 313 17.61 -21.40 18.29
N ALA A 314 18.73 -20.77 18.64
CA ALA A 314 18.84 -19.33 18.83
C ALA A 314 19.17 -18.58 17.51
N GLU A 315 19.88 -19.25 16.58
CA GLU A 315 20.18 -18.72 15.24
C GLU A 315 18.99 -18.81 14.27
N GLU A 316 18.02 -19.71 14.51
CA GLU A 316 16.76 -19.80 13.74
C GLU A 316 15.71 -18.72 14.12
N LYS A 317 16.08 -17.75 14.99
CA LYS A 317 15.26 -16.60 15.40
C LYS A 317 15.64 -15.32 14.68
#